data_07e0fde95c42093b80a47e485fa7eda4
#
_entry.id   07e0fde95c42093b80a47e485fa7eda4
#
_cell.length_a   1.000
_cell.length_b   1.000
_cell.length_c   1.000
_cell.angle_alpha   90.00
_cell.angle_beta   90.00
_cell.angle_gamma   90.00
#
_symmetry.space_group_name_H-M   'P 1'
#
loop_
_entity.id
_entity.type
_entity.pdbx_description
1 polymer ?
#
loop_
_entity_poly.entity_id
_entity_poly.type
_entity_poly.pdbx_seq_one_letter_code
_entity_poly.pdbx_strand_id
1 'polypeptide(L)'
;MAKRSDRNLLVGLDIGTSKVVAIVGEIKPDGALEIIGVGSHPSRGLKKGVVVNIESTVQSIQRAVEEAELMAGCEIHSVYAGIAGSHVRSLNSHGIVAIKDREVLQGDVERVIDAAKAVAIPNDQKILHVLPQEYIIDAQEGIRDPIGMSGVRLEAKVHIVTGADSAAQNIVKCVQRCGLSVDDIVLEQLASSYAVLTEDEKDLGVCVVDIGGGTTDIAVFGGGAIRHTAVIPIAGDQVTNDIAVSMRTPTQYAEDIKIKYACALSQLANSDETIEVPSVGDRPPRRLARQTLAEIVEPRYEELFGLIRDELRRAGLEEQVATGVVLTGGSAKMEGAVELAEEVFHMPVRLGVPQFVSGLAEVVSNPIHSTGVGLLLYAKANLDAQRIEVPLLAGGVKHMFERMRTWFQGNF
;
A
#
# COMPACT_ATOMS: atom_id res chain seq x y z
N MET A 1 -17.19 21.21 23.99
CA MET A 1 -17.04 19.91 23.33
C MET A 1 -16.15 19.05 24.22
N ALA A 2 -16.57 17.86 24.60
CA ALA A 2 -15.73 16.97 25.41
C ALA A 2 -14.53 16.53 24.55
N LYS A 3 -13.28 16.66 25.04
CA LYS A 3 -12.09 16.09 24.40
C LYS A 3 -12.34 14.59 24.22
N ARG A 4 -12.37 14.11 22.97
CA ARG A 4 -12.39 12.67 22.67
C ARG A 4 -11.14 12.04 23.28
N SER A 5 -11.29 10.88 23.86
CA SER A 5 -10.21 10.14 24.51
C SER A 5 -9.23 9.65 23.39
N ASP A 6 -7.97 10.06 23.43
CA ASP A 6 -6.91 9.72 22.47
C ASP A 6 -6.63 8.20 22.33
N ARG A 7 -7.23 7.37 23.18
CA ARG A 7 -6.92 5.93 23.30
C ARG A 7 -7.47 5.04 22.18
N ASN A 8 -8.41 5.55 21.36
CA ASN A 8 -9.07 4.76 20.30
C ASN A 8 -8.88 5.36 18.90
N LEU A 9 -8.02 6.37 18.77
CA LEU A 9 -7.75 7.01 17.49
C LEU A 9 -6.61 6.29 16.77
N LEU A 10 -6.78 6.07 15.48
CA LEU A 10 -5.74 5.63 14.55
C LEU A 10 -5.61 6.65 13.44
N VAL A 11 -4.39 6.89 12.99
CA VAL A 11 -4.14 7.81 11.87
C VAL A 11 -3.26 7.13 10.84
N GLY A 12 -3.79 7.03 9.62
CA GLY A 12 -3.05 6.59 8.43
C GLY A 12 -2.54 7.80 7.66
N LEU A 13 -1.24 7.83 7.38
CA LEU A 13 -0.57 8.86 6.60
C LEU A 13 0.01 8.25 5.33
N ASP A 14 -0.68 8.46 4.22
CA ASP A 14 -0.23 8.12 2.88
C ASP A 14 0.59 9.28 2.30
N ILE A 15 1.89 9.06 2.09
CA ILE A 15 2.82 10.06 1.58
C ILE A 15 3.12 9.73 0.10
N GLY A 16 2.13 9.92 -0.75
CA GLY A 16 2.21 9.59 -2.17
C GLY A 16 2.96 10.64 -3.02
N THR A 17 3.31 10.26 -4.26
CA THR A 17 4.01 11.14 -5.20
C THR A 17 3.15 12.33 -5.65
N SER A 18 1.84 12.12 -5.87
CA SER A 18 0.91 13.16 -6.36
C SER A 18 0.23 13.91 -5.22
N LYS A 19 -0.05 13.25 -4.10
CA LYS A 19 -0.74 13.83 -2.94
C LYS A 19 -0.27 13.18 -1.66
N VAL A 20 -0.42 13.91 -0.55
CA VAL A 20 -0.35 13.38 0.82
C VAL A 20 -1.76 13.33 1.38
N VAL A 21 -2.13 12.21 1.99
CA VAL A 21 -3.45 12.00 2.59
C VAL A 21 -3.29 11.56 4.04
N ALA A 22 -3.96 12.25 4.96
CA ALA A 22 -4.10 11.85 6.36
C ALA A 22 -5.55 11.42 6.60
N ILE A 23 -5.75 10.21 7.13
CA ILE A 23 -7.08 9.68 7.46
C ILE A 23 -7.12 9.35 8.95
N VAL A 24 -8.12 9.88 9.65
CA VAL A 24 -8.35 9.64 11.07
C VAL A 24 -9.51 8.67 11.23
N GLY A 25 -9.24 7.57 11.92
CA GLY A 25 -10.24 6.57 12.28
C GLY A 25 -10.40 6.43 13.78
N GLU A 26 -11.61 6.18 14.24
CA GLU A 26 -11.94 5.87 15.63
C GLU A 26 -12.43 4.41 15.76
N ILE A 27 -11.79 3.64 16.63
CA ILE A 27 -12.25 2.28 16.96
C ILE A 27 -13.43 2.40 17.92
N LYS A 28 -14.60 1.95 17.49
CA LYS A 28 -15.83 1.93 18.30
C LYS A 28 -15.81 0.79 19.35
N PRO A 29 -16.67 0.86 20.37
CA PRO A 29 -16.78 -0.20 21.37
C PRO A 29 -17.15 -1.59 20.83
N ASP A 30 -17.81 -1.65 19.68
CA ASP A 30 -18.13 -2.89 18.95
C ASP A 30 -16.97 -3.40 18.07
N GLY A 31 -15.83 -2.69 18.06
CA GLY A 31 -14.66 -3.01 17.25
C GLY A 31 -14.75 -2.48 15.81
N ALA A 32 -15.82 -1.83 15.39
CA ALA A 32 -15.89 -1.22 14.07
C ALA A 32 -14.94 -0.01 13.95
N LEU A 33 -14.38 0.19 12.78
CA LEU A 33 -13.55 1.35 12.47
C LEU A 33 -14.39 2.42 11.76
N GLU A 34 -14.52 3.58 12.39
CA GLU A 34 -15.24 4.73 11.84
C GLU A 34 -14.27 5.80 11.38
N ILE A 35 -14.37 6.21 10.13
CA ILE A 35 -13.60 7.34 9.59
C ILE A 35 -14.25 8.64 10.04
N ILE A 36 -13.49 9.48 10.73
CA ILE A 36 -13.97 10.73 11.32
C ILE A 36 -13.29 11.98 10.75
N GLY A 37 -12.19 11.83 10.03
CA GLY A 37 -11.47 12.93 9.40
C GLY A 37 -10.63 12.47 8.22
N VAL A 38 -10.56 13.32 7.20
CA VAL A 38 -9.73 13.13 6.00
C VAL A 38 -9.13 14.49 5.65
N GLY A 39 -7.83 14.52 5.45
CA GLY A 39 -7.12 15.69 4.93
C GLY A 39 -6.27 15.28 3.74
N SER A 40 -6.26 16.11 2.70
CA SER A 40 -5.52 15.82 1.47
C SER A 40 -4.85 17.09 0.94
N HIS A 41 -3.56 16.97 0.61
CA HIS A 41 -2.80 18.08 0.05
C HIS A 41 -1.94 17.61 -1.13
N PRO A 42 -1.78 18.41 -2.20
CA PRO A 42 -0.86 18.10 -3.28
C PRO A 42 0.55 17.81 -2.75
N SER A 43 1.14 16.69 -3.15
CA SER A 43 2.49 16.31 -2.74
C SER A 43 3.53 17.12 -3.49
N ARG A 44 4.48 17.64 -2.75
CA ARG A 44 5.67 18.28 -3.29
C ARG A 44 6.89 17.74 -2.55
N GLY A 45 7.91 17.33 -3.30
CA GLY A 45 9.13 16.80 -2.69
C GLY A 45 9.26 15.29 -2.73
N LEU A 46 8.34 14.56 -3.38
CA LEU A 46 8.49 13.15 -3.71
C LEU A 46 8.66 12.93 -5.22
N LYS A 47 9.40 11.88 -5.56
CA LYS A 47 9.53 11.38 -6.92
C LYS A 47 9.58 9.85 -6.90
N LYS A 48 8.65 9.20 -7.60
CA LYS A 48 8.54 7.73 -7.67
C LYS A 48 8.56 7.07 -6.28
N GLY A 49 7.76 7.58 -5.36
CA GLY A 49 7.63 7.08 -3.99
C GLY A 49 8.79 7.43 -3.05
N VAL A 50 9.80 8.19 -3.49
CA VAL A 50 10.97 8.54 -2.67
C VAL A 50 11.01 10.03 -2.37
N VAL A 51 11.30 10.38 -1.12
CA VAL A 51 11.49 11.77 -0.68
C VAL A 51 12.77 12.33 -1.30
N VAL A 52 12.64 13.35 -2.15
CA VAL A 52 13.74 14.08 -2.79
C VAL A 52 13.92 15.49 -2.23
N ASN A 53 12.92 16.02 -1.52
CA ASN A 53 12.98 17.30 -0.83
C ASN A 53 12.19 17.24 0.48
N ILE A 54 12.92 17.20 1.60
CA ILE A 54 12.32 17.04 2.93
C ILE A 54 11.41 18.23 3.28
N GLU A 55 11.85 19.47 3.04
CA GLU A 55 11.10 20.67 3.44
C GLU A 55 9.74 20.75 2.73
N SER A 56 9.72 20.51 1.42
CA SER A 56 8.48 20.49 0.65
C SER A 56 7.55 19.36 1.09
N THR A 57 8.12 18.19 1.44
CA THR A 57 7.33 17.05 1.95
C THR A 57 6.73 17.37 3.32
N VAL A 58 7.49 17.97 4.23
CA VAL A 58 7.00 18.42 5.54
C VAL A 58 5.82 19.37 5.39
N GLN A 59 5.92 20.37 4.51
CA GLN A 59 4.81 21.30 4.25
C GLN A 59 3.55 20.58 3.74
N SER A 60 3.71 19.62 2.85
CA SER A 60 2.58 18.84 2.33
C SER A 60 1.92 17.98 3.41
N ILE A 61 2.73 17.34 4.28
CA ILE A 61 2.25 16.55 5.43
C ILE A 61 1.50 17.45 6.41
N GLN A 62 2.08 18.58 6.81
CA GLN A 62 1.45 19.50 7.75
C GLN A 62 0.08 19.93 7.29
N ARG A 63 -0.09 20.29 6.00
CA ARG A 63 -1.37 20.71 5.45
C ARG A 63 -2.41 19.60 5.46
N ALA A 64 -2.02 18.38 5.08
CA ALA A 64 -2.93 17.24 5.10
C ALA A 64 -3.36 16.89 6.55
N VAL A 65 -2.42 16.94 7.51
CA VAL A 65 -2.71 16.69 8.93
C VAL A 65 -3.61 17.78 9.51
N GLU A 66 -3.32 19.06 9.29
CA GLU A 66 -4.15 20.19 9.75
C GLU A 66 -5.62 20.06 9.24
N GLU A 67 -5.81 19.67 7.99
CA GLU A 67 -7.14 19.46 7.42
C GLU A 67 -7.86 18.27 8.07
N ALA A 68 -7.16 17.15 8.29
CA ALA A 68 -7.70 15.97 8.94
C ALA A 68 -8.10 16.27 10.41
N GLU A 69 -7.27 16.99 11.16
CA GLU A 69 -7.54 17.44 12.54
C GLU A 69 -8.78 18.33 12.63
N LEU A 70 -8.91 19.29 11.70
CA LEU A 70 -10.08 20.18 11.63
C LEU A 70 -11.36 19.40 11.39
N MET A 71 -11.32 18.42 10.48
CA MET A 71 -12.50 17.59 10.17
C MET A 71 -12.84 16.63 11.32
N ALA A 72 -11.84 15.97 11.90
CA ALA A 72 -12.02 15.02 13.00
C ALA A 72 -12.36 15.70 14.34
N GLY A 73 -11.97 16.97 14.54
CA GLY A 73 -12.08 17.69 15.79
C GLY A 73 -11.19 17.12 16.91
N CYS A 74 -10.01 16.60 16.54
CA CYS A 74 -9.01 16.04 17.44
C CYS A 74 -7.61 16.59 17.12
N GLU A 75 -6.63 16.31 17.95
CA GLU A 75 -5.22 16.55 17.73
C GLU A 75 -4.54 15.22 17.39
N ILE A 76 -3.67 15.21 16.38
CA ILE A 76 -2.94 14.02 15.92
C ILE A 76 -1.55 14.03 16.56
N HIS A 77 -1.17 12.92 17.20
CA HIS A 77 0.13 12.76 17.87
C HIS A 77 1.01 11.71 17.22
N SER A 78 0.41 10.68 16.64
CA SER A 78 1.14 9.58 15.98
C SER A 78 0.42 9.09 14.73
N VAL A 79 1.18 8.47 13.83
CA VAL A 79 0.67 8.00 12.54
C VAL A 79 1.29 6.66 12.15
N TYR A 80 0.53 5.86 11.41
CA TYR A 80 1.02 4.77 10.59
C TYR A 80 1.34 5.34 9.21
N ALA A 81 2.60 5.27 8.78
CA ALA A 81 3.05 5.89 7.54
C ALA A 81 3.23 4.85 6.42
N GLY A 82 2.76 5.17 5.21
CA GLY A 82 3.00 4.38 4.01
C GLY A 82 4.44 4.51 3.53
N ILE A 83 4.97 3.42 2.93
CA ILE A 83 6.23 3.41 2.20
C ILE A 83 6.07 2.66 0.88
N ALA A 84 6.51 3.28 -0.21
CA ALA A 84 6.61 2.71 -1.55
C ALA A 84 7.90 3.13 -2.23
N GLY A 85 8.11 2.68 -3.45
CA GLY A 85 9.20 3.12 -4.28
C GLY A 85 10.09 1.99 -4.79
N SER A 86 10.87 2.28 -5.82
CA SER A 86 11.71 1.30 -6.52
C SER A 86 12.88 0.75 -5.70
N HIS A 87 13.12 1.27 -4.51
CA HIS A 87 14.09 0.73 -3.54
C HIS A 87 13.56 -0.46 -2.73
N VAL A 88 12.25 -0.70 -2.75
CA VAL A 88 11.63 -1.86 -2.09
C VAL A 88 11.99 -3.13 -2.85
N ARG A 89 12.37 -4.16 -2.12
CA ARG A 89 12.69 -5.51 -2.62
C ARG A 89 11.98 -6.52 -1.74
N SER A 90 11.73 -7.69 -2.28
CA SER A 90 11.21 -8.80 -1.50
C SER A 90 11.89 -10.11 -1.85
N LEU A 91 11.85 -11.03 -0.91
CA LEU A 91 12.33 -12.39 -1.09
C LEU A 91 11.54 -13.34 -0.19
N ASN A 92 11.40 -14.58 -0.60
CA ASN A 92 10.85 -15.63 0.25
C ASN A 92 12.00 -16.35 0.96
N SER A 93 11.81 -16.61 2.24
CA SER A 93 12.78 -17.29 3.08
C SER A 93 12.12 -18.43 3.86
N HIS A 94 12.94 -19.34 4.38
CA HIS A 94 12.52 -20.53 5.08
C HIS A 94 13.36 -20.70 6.34
N GLY A 95 12.68 -20.81 7.50
CA GLY A 95 13.29 -21.10 8.79
C GLY A 95 12.93 -22.50 9.26
N ILE A 96 13.84 -23.15 9.99
CA ILE A 96 13.63 -24.48 10.55
C ILE A 96 14.16 -24.52 11.98
N VAL A 97 13.35 -25.03 12.94
CA VAL A 97 13.76 -25.23 14.32
C VAL A 97 13.22 -26.56 14.86
N ALA A 98 13.91 -27.12 15.87
CA ALA A 98 13.39 -28.25 16.64
C ALA A 98 12.37 -27.74 17.67
N ILE A 99 11.27 -28.48 17.85
CA ILE A 99 10.26 -28.26 18.91
C ILE A 99 10.78 -28.90 20.19
N LYS A 100 10.90 -28.09 21.28
CA LYS A 100 11.55 -28.59 22.52
C LYS A 100 10.69 -29.57 23.32
N ASP A 101 9.42 -29.26 23.48
CA ASP A 101 8.50 -29.97 24.37
C ASP A 101 7.50 -30.88 23.63
N ARG A 102 7.77 -31.19 22.36
CA ARG A 102 6.89 -31.91 21.43
C ARG A 102 5.52 -31.25 21.18
N GLU A 103 5.34 -30.06 21.68
CA GLU A 103 4.18 -29.19 21.44
C GLU A 103 4.71 -27.80 21.08
N VAL A 104 4.17 -27.19 20.02
CA VAL A 104 4.60 -25.90 19.55
C VAL A 104 4.13 -24.82 20.51
N LEU A 105 5.06 -24.09 21.07
CA LEU A 105 4.82 -22.94 21.91
C LEU A 105 5.13 -21.62 21.14
N GLN A 106 4.67 -20.49 21.67
CA GLN A 106 4.94 -19.16 21.12
C GLN A 106 6.45 -18.94 20.89
N GLY A 107 7.29 -19.33 21.83
CA GLY A 107 8.76 -19.21 21.70
C GLY A 107 9.38 -20.07 20.57
N ASP A 108 8.69 -21.13 20.10
CA ASP A 108 9.13 -21.91 18.95
C ASP A 108 8.80 -21.15 17.65
N VAL A 109 7.63 -20.51 17.61
CA VAL A 109 7.21 -19.64 16.49
C VAL A 109 8.19 -18.46 16.35
N GLU A 110 8.52 -17.79 17.45
CA GLU A 110 9.50 -16.69 17.43
C GLU A 110 10.87 -17.17 16.91
N ARG A 111 11.36 -18.30 17.38
CA ARG A 111 12.65 -18.87 16.96
C ARG A 111 12.66 -19.26 15.47
N VAL A 112 11.56 -19.83 14.95
CA VAL A 112 11.51 -20.22 13.54
C VAL A 112 11.42 -19.01 12.62
N ILE A 113 10.73 -17.96 13.04
CA ILE A 113 10.69 -16.67 12.31
C ILE A 113 12.07 -16.00 12.36
N ASP A 114 12.77 -16.01 13.51
CA ASP A 114 14.12 -15.46 13.60
C ASP A 114 15.13 -16.25 12.75
N ALA A 115 14.97 -17.58 12.67
CA ALA A 115 15.76 -18.41 11.76
C ALA A 115 15.49 -18.04 10.28
N ALA A 116 14.24 -17.78 9.91
CA ALA A 116 13.87 -17.35 8.56
C ALA A 116 14.41 -15.95 8.22
N LYS A 117 14.55 -15.05 9.21
CA LYS A 117 15.14 -13.71 9.04
C LYS A 117 16.65 -13.71 8.84
N ALA A 118 17.34 -14.81 9.16
CA ALA A 118 18.81 -14.91 9.06
C ALA A 118 19.29 -15.00 7.60
N VAL A 119 18.84 -14.06 6.77
CA VAL A 119 19.24 -13.92 5.37
C VAL A 119 20.20 -12.76 5.20
N ALA A 120 21.10 -12.87 4.21
CA ALA A 120 22.01 -11.78 3.90
C ALA A 120 21.24 -10.63 3.23
N ILE A 121 21.25 -9.47 3.87
CA ILE A 121 20.65 -8.25 3.36
C ILE A 121 21.76 -7.23 3.08
N PRO A 122 21.70 -6.46 1.98
CA PRO A 122 22.62 -5.35 1.74
C PRO A 122 22.68 -4.35 2.90
N ASN A 123 23.85 -3.80 3.19
CA ASN A 123 24.06 -2.90 4.34
C ASN A 123 23.25 -1.59 4.26
N ASP A 124 22.81 -1.20 3.07
CA ASP A 124 21.99 -0.01 2.81
C ASP A 124 20.48 -0.28 2.88
N GLN A 125 20.11 -1.53 3.17
CA GLN A 125 18.72 -1.95 3.31
C GLN A 125 18.38 -2.41 4.72
N LYS A 126 17.10 -2.27 5.08
CA LYS A 126 16.53 -2.83 6.30
C LYS A 126 15.28 -3.65 5.99
N ILE A 127 14.98 -4.60 6.87
CA ILE A 127 13.70 -5.34 6.82
C ILE A 127 12.59 -4.37 7.22
N LEU A 128 11.58 -4.24 6.34
CA LEU A 128 10.35 -3.51 6.60
C LEU A 128 9.28 -4.44 7.16
N HIS A 129 9.11 -5.62 6.54
CA HIS A 129 8.13 -6.61 6.96
C HIS A 129 8.69 -8.02 6.89
N VAL A 130 8.21 -8.88 7.81
CA VAL A 130 8.37 -10.33 7.76
C VAL A 130 6.97 -10.92 7.88
N LEU A 131 6.47 -11.47 6.80
CA LEU A 131 5.09 -11.90 6.65
C LEU A 131 5.05 -13.43 6.55
N PRO A 132 4.58 -14.15 7.58
CA PRO A 132 4.44 -15.60 7.53
C PRO A 132 3.49 -16.00 6.39
N GLN A 133 3.89 -17.02 5.63
CA GLN A 133 3.08 -17.57 4.53
C GLN A 133 2.39 -18.87 4.96
N GLU A 134 3.13 -19.75 5.61
CA GLU A 134 2.66 -21.00 6.20
C GLU A 134 3.67 -21.55 7.17
N TYR A 135 3.19 -22.42 8.07
CA TYR A 135 4.02 -23.25 8.92
C TYR A 135 3.91 -24.71 8.49
N ILE A 136 4.99 -25.47 8.76
CA ILE A 136 5.07 -26.89 8.47
C ILE A 136 5.50 -27.57 9.75
N ILE A 137 4.75 -28.59 10.20
CA ILE A 137 5.11 -29.41 11.36
C ILE A 137 5.41 -30.82 10.86
N ASP A 138 6.65 -31.27 11.03
CA ASP A 138 7.19 -32.52 10.49
C ASP A 138 7.06 -32.60 8.97
N ALA A 139 5.96 -33.20 8.45
CA ALA A 139 5.64 -33.26 7.02
C ALA A 139 4.27 -32.67 6.68
N GLN A 140 3.58 -32.07 7.65
CA GLN A 140 2.27 -31.46 7.45
C GLN A 140 2.42 -29.98 7.05
N GLU A 141 2.09 -29.66 5.81
CA GLU A 141 2.11 -28.31 5.24
C GLU A 141 0.77 -27.56 5.43
N GLY A 142 0.74 -26.26 5.10
CA GLY A 142 -0.48 -25.45 5.06
C GLY A 142 -1.02 -25.03 6.42
N ILE A 143 -0.22 -25.12 7.49
CA ILE A 143 -0.62 -24.72 8.83
C ILE A 143 -0.52 -23.20 8.94
N ARG A 144 -1.61 -22.54 9.35
CA ARG A 144 -1.65 -21.08 9.58
C ARG A 144 -1.33 -20.71 11.03
N ASP A 145 -1.85 -21.48 11.98
CA ASP A 145 -1.57 -21.32 13.40
C ASP A 145 -1.01 -22.64 13.95
N PRO A 146 0.30 -22.68 14.23
CA PRO A 146 0.96 -23.90 14.69
C PRO A 146 0.90 -24.10 16.21
N ILE A 147 0.47 -23.07 16.99
CA ILE A 147 0.53 -23.11 18.46
C ILE A 147 -0.37 -24.21 19.02
N GLY A 148 0.17 -25.01 19.96
CA GLY A 148 -0.52 -26.14 20.57
C GLY A 148 -0.48 -27.44 19.74
N MET A 149 0.04 -27.41 18.52
CA MET A 149 0.18 -28.61 17.70
C MET A 149 1.39 -29.45 18.16
N SER A 150 1.25 -30.76 18.08
CA SER A 150 2.33 -31.70 18.44
C SER A 150 3.25 -31.98 17.26
N GLY A 151 4.56 -32.02 17.51
CA GLY A 151 5.56 -32.35 16.49
C GLY A 151 6.99 -32.29 17.01
N VAL A 152 7.95 -32.55 16.15
CA VAL A 152 9.40 -32.57 16.48
C VAL A 152 10.11 -31.40 15.77
N ARG A 153 9.66 -31.03 14.59
CA ARG A 153 10.26 -30.02 13.73
C ARG A 153 9.21 -29.01 13.30
N LEU A 154 9.49 -27.74 13.53
CA LEU A 154 8.70 -26.60 13.03
C LEU A 154 9.47 -25.87 11.93
N GLU A 155 8.82 -25.65 10.81
CA GLU A 155 9.32 -24.83 9.71
C GLU A 155 8.37 -23.66 9.47
N ALA A 156 8.91 -22.52 9.02
CA ALA A 156 8.12 -21.37 8.59
C ALA A 156 8.59 -20.88 7.23
N LYS A 157 7.69 -20.77 6.27
CA LYS A 157 7.91 -20.02 5.03
C LYS A 157 7.45 -18.58 5.27
N VAL A 158 8.30 -17.63 4.94
CA VAL A 158 8.02 -16.20 5.16
C VAL A 158 8.33 -15.38 3.91
N HIS A 159 7.54 -14.33 3.69
CA HIS A 159 7.83 -13.26 2.74
C HIS A 159 8.51 -12.12 3.47
N ILE A 160 9.75 -11.80 3.09
CA ILE A 160 10.53 -10.72 3.68
C ILE A 160 10.53 -9.54 2.70
N VAL A 161 10.13 -8.38 3.17
CA VAL A 161 10.19 -7.13 2.43
C VAL A 161 11.28 -6.25 3.01
N THR A 162 12.19 -5.79 2.16
CA THR A 162 13.27 -4.87 2.52
C THR A 162 13.12 -3.55 1.76
N GLY A 163 13.68 -2.50 2.30
CA GLY A 163 13.73 -1.19 1.65
C GLY A 163 15.00 -0.43 2.02
N ALA A 164 15.35 0.58 1.23
CA ALA A 164 16.49 1.43 1.55
C ALA A 164 16.28 2.10 2.91
N ASP A 165 17.24 1.92 3.82
CA ASP A 165 17.16 2.47 5.19
C ASP A 165 17.04 4.01 5.15
N SER A 166 17.80 4.67 4.27
CA SER A 166 17.73 6.12 4.06
C SER A 166 16.33 6.60 3.63
N ALA A 167 15.60 5.83 2.84
CA ALA A 167 14.26 6.19 2.39
C ALA A 167 13.27 6.15 3.57
N ALA A 168 13.31 5.09 4.36
CA ALA A 168 12.48 4.98 5.55
C ALA A 168 12.81 6.06 6.60
N GLN A 169 14.10 6.32 6.84
CA GLN A 169 14.55 7.40 7.72
C GLN A 169 14.06 8.78 7.26
N ASN A 170 14.05 9.06 5.94
CA ASN A 170 13.56 10.33 5.42
C ASN A 170 12.06 10.51 5.65
N ILE A 171 11.26 9.45 5.54
CA ILE A 171 9.83 9.47 5.90
C ILE A 171 9.68 9.81 7.39
N VAL A 172 10.38 9.08 8.28
CA VAL A 172 10.34 9.34 9.73
C VAL A 172 10.74 10.78 10.06
N LYS A 173 11.82 11.28 9.45
CA LYS A 173 12.26 12.68 9.64
C LYS A 173 11.21 13.70 9.21
N CYS A 174 10.53 13.45 8.08
CA CYS A 174 9.46 14.36 7.62
C CYS A 174 8.30 14.39 8.63
N VAL A 175 7.85 13.22 9.11
CA VAL A 175 6.78 13.11 10.10
C VAL A 175 7.17 13.75 11.42
N GLN A 176 8.37 13.48 11.94
CA GLN A 176 8.88 14.07 13.19
C GLN A 176 9.01 15.60 13.12
N ARG A 177 9.38 16.15 11.97
CA ARG A 177 9.43 17.62 11.78
C ARG A 177 8.05 18.27 11.80
N CYS A 178 6.98 17.49 11.57
CA CYS A 178 5.60 17.94 11.77
C CYS A 178 5.14 17.85 13.23
N GLY A 179 6.01 17.43 14.18
CA GLY A 179 5.68 17.24 15.59
C GLY A 179 4.96 15.91 15.88
N LEU A 180 4.96 14.98 14.94
CA LEU A 180 4.28 13.68 15.02
C LEU A 180 5.28 12.55 15.29
N SER A 181 4.82 11.47 15.92
CA SER A 181 5.55 10.20 15.99
C SER A 181 5.07 9.23 14.93
N VAL A 182 5.94 8.29 14.53
CA VAL A 182 5.61 7.19 13.63
C VAL A 182 5.43 5.93 14.47
N ASP A 183 4.22 5.36 14.46
CA ASP A 183 3.93 4.12 15.16
C ASP A 183 4.47 2.92 14.37
N ASP A 184 4.29 2.93 13.04
CA ASP A 184 4.85 1.92 12.14
C ASP A 184 5.01 2.47 10.73
N ILE A 185 5.89 1.84 9.92
CA ILE A 185 6.06 2.08 8.49
C ILE A 185 5.55 0.86 7.74
N VAL A 186 4.51 1.05 6.95
CA VAL A 186 3.78 -0.03 6.29
C VAL A 186 3.94 0.06 4.78
N LEU A 187 4.22 -1.06 4.14
CA LEU A 187 4.28 -1.18 2.69
C LEU A 187 2.92 -0.82 2.07
N GLU A 188 2.89 0.08 1.08
CA GLU A 188 1.64 0.65 0.55
C GLU A 188 0.73 -0.41 -0.08
N GLN A 189 1.24 -1.34 -0.90
CA GLN A 189 0.44 -2.42 -1.47
C GLN A 189 -0.07 -3.42 -0.42
N LEU A 190 0.64 -3.60 0.69
CA LEU A 190 0.13 -4.36 1.83
C LEU A 190 -1.02 -3.61 2.49
N ALA A 191 -0.88 -2.32 2.74
CA ALA A 191 -1.94 -1.49 3.28
C ALA A 191 -3.18 -1.50 2.37
N SER A 192 -3.03 -1.18 1.08
CA SER A 192 -4.13 -1.16 0.11
C SER A 192 -4.88 -2.49 0.06
N SER A 193 -4.18 -3.64 0.21
CA SER A 193 -4.80 -4.96 0.24
C SER A 193 -5.81 -5.13 1.38
N TYR A 194 -5.54 -4.54 2.55
CA TYR A 194 -6.49 -4.56 3.68
C TYR A 194 -7.77 -3.79 3.39
N ALA A 195 -7.69 -2.75 2.56
CA ALA A 195 -8.83 -1.91 2.23
C ALA A 195 -9.71 -2.49 1.11
N VAL A 196 -9.13 -3.21 0.14
CA VAL A 196 -9.82 -3.53 -1.11
C VAL A 196 -10.05 -5.02 -1.38
N LEU A 197 -9.39 -5.92 -0.64
CA LEU A 197 -9.51 -7.37 -0.82
C LEU A 197 -10.38 -8.00 0.27
N THR A 198 -11.18 -8.98 -0.12
CA THR A 198 -11.86 -9.89 0.80
C THR A 198 -10.93 -11.03 1.21
N GLU A 199 -11.24 -11.71 2.33
CA GLU A 199 -10.47 -12.88 2.76
C GLU A 199 -10.61 -14.04 1.75
N ASP A 200 -11.77 -14.22 1.15
CA ASP A 200 -11.99 -15.25 0.11
C ASP A 200 -11.09 -15.02 -1.12
N GLU A 201 -10.92 -13.76 -1.56
CA GLU A 201 -9.99 -13.44 -2.65
C GLU A 201 -8.54 -13.76 -2.27
N LYS A 202 -8.11 -13.43 -1.05
CA LYS A 202 -6.77 -13.76 -0.57
C LYS A 202 -6.55 -15.26 -0.46
N ASP A 203 -7.57 -16.01 -0.05
CA ASP A 203 -7.50 -17.47 0.06
C ASP A 203 -7.42 -18.15 -1.32
N LEU A 204 -8.28 -17.75 -2.24
CA LEU A 204 -8.36 -18.35 -3.59
C LEU A 204 -7.21 -17.92 -4.50
N GLY A 205 -6.59 -16.79 -4.25
CA GLY A 205 -5.51 -16.23 -5.05
C GLY A 205 -5.93 -14.98 -5.84
N VAL A 206 -5.29 -13.86 -5.54
CA VAL A 206 -5.58 -12.55 -6.13
C VAL A 206 -4.30 -11.73 -6.29
N CYS A 207 -4.27 -10.90 -7.31
CA CYS A 207 -3.25 -9.86 -7.48
C CYS A 207 -3.89 -8.48 -7.23
N VAL A 208 -3.43 -7.74 -6.23
CA VAL A 208 -3.76 -6.32 -6.09
C VAL A 208 -2.69 -5.47 -6.76
N VAL A 209 -3.14 -4.46 -7.53
CA VAL A 209 -2.31 -3.53 -8.27
C VAL A 209 -2.74 -2.12 -7.89
N ASP A 210 -1.92 -1.43 -7.10
CA ASP A 210 -2.14 -0.03 -6.71
C ASP A 210 -1.41 0.89 -7.68
N ILE A 211 -2.16 1.57 -8.55
CA ILE A 211 -1.61 2.48 -9.56
C ILE A 211 -1.66 3.90 -9.02
N GLY A 212 -0.55 4.34 -8.44
CA GLY A 212 -0.38 5.67 -7.89
C GLY A 212 -0.06 6.75 -8.94
N GLY A 213 0.60 7.83 -8.49
CA GLY A 213 1.16 8.85 -9.38
C GLY A 213 2.52 8.47 -9.92
N GLY A 214 3.43 8.03 -9.07
CA GLY A 214 4.85 7.77 -9.42
C GLY A 214 5.24 6.30 -9.48
N THR A 215 4.49 5.41 -8.84
CA THR A 215 4.72 3.95 -8.76
C THR A 215 3.43 3.18 -8.98
N THR A 216 3.59 1.96 -9.44
CA THR A 216 2.56 0.92 -9.42
C THR A 216 3.06 -0.21 -8.54
N ASP A 217 2.31 -0.47 -7.49
CA ASP A 217 2.68 -1.35 -6.40
C ASP A 217 1.83 -2.63 -6.45
N ILE A 218 2.49 -3.80 -6.45
CA ILE A 218 1.88 -5.10 -6.69
C ILE A 218 2.01 -5.95 -5.44
N ALA A 219 0.91 -6.61 -5.03
CA ALA A 219 0.96 -7.70 -4.06
C ALA A 219 0.10 -8.87 -4.52
N VAL A 220 0.64 -10.07 -4.43
CA VAL A 220 -0.04 -11.32 -4.80
C VAL A 220 -0.31 -12.14 -3.55
N PHE A 221 -1.54 -12.56 -3.38
CA PHE A 221 -2.01 -13.40 -2.28
C PHE A 221 -2.41 -14.78 -2.79
N GLY A 222 -2.30 -15.76 -1.91
CA GLY A 222 -2.78 -17.12 -2.16
C GLY A 222 -2.72 -17.93 -0.87
N GLY A 223 -3.76 -18.71 -0.58
CA GLY A 223 -3.88 -19.40 0.69
C GLY A 223 -3.93 -18.47 1.90
N GLY A 224 -4.53 -17.28 1.75
CA GLY A 224 -4.66 -16.26 2.80
C GLY A 224 -3.38 -15.50 3.14
N ALA A 225 -2.26 -15.78 2.45
CA ALA A 225 -0.98 -15.16 2.73
C ALA A 225 -0.38 -14.48 1.51
N ILE A 226 0.47 -13.47 1.76
CA ILE A 226 1.20 -12.79 0.70
C ILE A 226 2.27 -13.71 0.11
N ARG A 227 2.28 -13.84 -1.22
CA ARG A 227 3.21 -14.71 -1.95
C ARG A 227 4.32 -13.92 -2.63
N HIS A 228 4.01 -12.71 -3.07
CA HIS A 228 4.95 -11.86 -3.79
C HIS A 228 4.57 -10.39 -3.66
N THR A 229 5.57 -9.52 -3.69
CA THR A 229 5.41 -8.06 -3.82
C THR A 229 6.40 -7.52 -4.83
N ALA A 230 5.96 -6.54 -5.62
CA ALA A 230 6.83 -5.84 -6.57
C ALA A 230 6.43 -4.37 -6.70
N VAL A 231 7.34 -3.56 -7.23
CA VAL A 231 7.11 -2.15 -7.52
C VAL A 231 7.58 -1.85 -8.94
N ILE A 232 6.69 -1.30 -9.75
CA ILE A 232 6.97 -0.83 -11.11
C ILE A 232 7.05 0.70 -11.07
N PRO A 233 8.15 1.34 -11.54
CA PRO A 233 8.33 2.79 -11.49
C PRO A 233 7.65 3.51 -12.67
N ILE A 234 6.47 3.04 -13.08
CA ILE A 234 5.59 3.60 -14.10
C ILE A 234 4.19 3.72 -13.51
N ALA A 235 3.57 4.89 -13.62
CA ALA A 235 2.22 5.18 -13.11
C ALA A 235 1.64 6.46 -13.74
N GLY A 236 0.75 7.16 -13.05
CA GLY A 236 0.01 8.31 -13.57
C GLY A 236 0.86 9.47 -14.09
N ASP A 237 2.04 9.72 -13.49
CA ASP A 237 2.93 10.82 -13.91
C ASP A 237 3.52 10.60 -15.30
N GLN A 238 3.77 9.34 -15.69
CA GLN A 238 4.24 9.01 -17.04
C GLN A 238 3.15 9.30 -18.07
N VAL A 239 1.89 8.97 -17.75
CA VAL A 239 0.73 9.32 -18.61
C VAL A 239 0.62 10.83 -18.78
N THR A 240 0.75 11.59 -17.69
CA THR A 240 0.74 13.06 -17.73
C THR A 240 1.85 13.61 -18.62
N ASN A 241 3.06 13.03 -18.49
CA ASN A 241 4.20 13.43 -19.31
C ASN A 241 3.98 13.12 -20.80
N ASP A 242 3.43 11.94 -21.12
CA ASP A 242 3.13 11.55 -22.50
C ASP A 242 2.11 12.51 -23.14
N ILE A 243 1.09 12.90 -22.40
CA ILE A 243 0.09 13.92 -22.83
C ILE A 243 0.79 15.27 -23.02
N ALA A 244 1.59 15.72 -22.05
CA ALA A 244 2.27 17.02 -22.12
C ALA A 244 3.18 17.13 -23.35
N VAL A 245 3.96 16.08 -23.63
CA VAL A 245 4.90 16.03 -24.77
C VAL A 245 4.14 15.91 -26.10
N SER A 246 3.23 14.96 -26.21
CA SER A 246 2.51 14.69 -27.47
C SER A 246 1.59 15.83 -27.85
N MET A 247 0.89 16.40 -26.87
CA MET A 247 -0.01 17.51 -27.09
C MET A 247 0.66 18.89 -26.98
N ARG A 248 1.96 18.95 -26.63
CA ARG A 248 2.71 20.20 -26.44
C ARG A 248 1.96 21.20 -25.55
N THR A 249 1.51 20.71 -24.39
CA THR A 249 0.78 21.47 -23.36
C THR A 249 1.61 21.50 -22.07
N PRO A 250 1.49 22.54 -21.24
CA PRO A 250 2.14 22.55 -19.93
C PRO A 250 1.66 21.38 -19.07
N THR A 251 2.57 20.80 -18.27
CA THR A 251 2.32 19.59 -17.44
C THR A 251 1.09 19.71 -16.54
N GLN A 252 0.85 20.90 -15.98
CA GLN A 252 -0.33 21.14 -15.14
C GLN A 252 -1.64 20.95 -15.91
N TYR A 253 -1.72 21.48 -17.14
CA TYR A 253 -2.89 21.28 -17.99
C TYR A 253 -2.99 19.85 -18.53
N ALA A 254 -1.84 19.18 -18.75
CA ALA A 254 -1.83 17.77 -19.12
C ALA A 254 -2.43 16.90 -18.00
N GLU A 255 -2.14 17.21 -16.72
CA GLU A 255 -2.74 16.53 -15.58
C GLU A 255 -4.26 16.77 -15.51
N ASP A 256 -4.71 18.02 -15.67
CA ASP A 256 -6.14 18.34 -15.70
C ASP A 256 -6.87 17.63 -16.85
N ILE A 257 -6.25 17.58 -18.03
CA ILE A 257 -6.78 16.89 -19.21
C ILE A 257 -6.85 15.38 -18.96
N LYS A 258 -5.80 14.78 -18.37
CA LYS A 258 -5.77 13.37 -18.00
C LYS A 258 -6.94 13.03 -17.08
N ILE A 259 -7.11 13.78 -16.00
CA ILE A 259 -8.14 13.51 -14.98
C ILE A 259 -9.55 13.62 -15.56
N LYS A 260 -9.78 14.59 -16.46
CA LYS A 260 -11.13 14.92 -16.95
C LYS A 260 -11.57 14.13 -18.19
N TYR A 261 -10.63 13.83 -19.09
CA TYR A 261 -10.98 13.41 -20.44
C TYR A 261 -10.24 12.16 -20.92
N ALA A 262 -9.17 11.72 -20.23
CA ALA A 262 -8.41 10.60 -20.73
C ALA A 262 -9.18 9.28 -20.64
N CYS A 263 -8.83 8.37 -21.54
CA CYS A 263 -9.36 7.03 -21.60
C CYS A 263 -8.20 6.07 -21.94
N ALA A 264 -8.11 4.96 -21.24
CA ALA A 264 -7.06 3.95 -21.44
C ALA A 264 -7.36 2.99 -22.60
N LEU A 265 -8.57 3.00 -23.14
CA LEU A 265 -8.99 2.19 -24.27
C LEU A 265 -9.63 3.07 -25.34
N SER A 266 -8.94 3.31 -26.45
CA SER A 266 -9.32 4.27 -27.49
C SER A 266 -10.68 3.98 -28.12
N GLN A 267 -11.09 2.71 -28.14
CA GLN A 267 -12.38 2.26 -28.64
C GLN A 267 -13.58 2.80 -27.82
N LEU A 268 -13.37 3.11 -26.54
CA LEU A 268 -14.40 3.68 -25.67
C LEU A 268 -14.48 5.22 -25.77
N ALA A 269 -13.44 5.86 -26.29
CA ALA A 269 -13.43 7.31 -26.46
C ALA A 269 -14.34 7.75 -27.61
N ASN A 270 -15.31 8.63 -27.32
CA ASN A 270 -16.21 9.13 -28.35
C ASN A 270 -15.44 10.02 -29.35
N SER A 271 -15.47 9.65 -30.65
CA SER A 271 -14.78 10.37 -31.74
C SER A 271 -15.33 11.75 -31.99
N ASP A 272 -16.61 12.02 -31.64
CA ASP A 272 -17.28 13.31 -31.87
C ASP A 272 -17.01 14.31 -30.72
N GLU A 273 -16.48 13.79 -29.59
CA GLU A 273 -16.13 14.64 -28.44
C GLU A 273 -14.80 15.35 -28.69
N THR A 274 -14.80 16.67 -28.52
CA THR A 274 -13.59 17.50 -28.64
C THR A 274 -13.19 18.09 -27.30
N ILE A 275 -11.89 18.13 -27.04
CA ILE A 275 -11.29 18.74 -25.85
C ILE A 275 -10.49 20.00 -26.24
N GLU A 276 -10.43 20.93 -25.33
CA GLU A 276 -9.61 22.13 -25.50
C GLU A 276 -8.26 21.92 -24.80
N VAL A 277 -7.18 22.07 -25.58
CA VAL A 277 -5.81 21.83 -25.12
C VAL A 277 -5.04 23.13 -25.13
N PRO A 278 -4.72 23.72 -23.96
CA PRO A 278 -3.86 24.89 -23.86
C PRO A 278 -2.49 24.63 -24.50
N SER A 279 -1.97 25.61 -25.20
CA SER A 279 -0.66 25.51 -25.88
C SER A 279 0.46 26.09 -24.98
N VAL A 280 1.70 25.64 -25.18
CA VAL A 280 2.87 26.25 -24.54
C VAL A 280 3.15 27.61 -25.16
N GLY A 281 3.40 28.64 -24.34
CA GLY A 281 3.63 30.02 -24.72
C GLY A 281 2.32 30.75 -25.06
N ASP A 282 2.42 31.90 -25.76
CA ASP A 282 1.28 32.77 -26.07
C ASP A 282 0.42 32.30 -27.27
N ARG A 283 0.36 30.99 -27.50
CA ARG A 283 -0.44 30.42 -28.59
C ARG A 283 -1.86 30.15 -28.11
N PRO A 284 -2.87 30.35 -28.97
CA PRO A 284 -4.25 30.04 -28.60
C PRO A 284 -4.42 28.52 -28.31
N PRO A 285 -5.36 28.15 -27.45
CA PRO A 285 -5.73 26.76 -27.23
C PRO A 285 -6.17 26.07 -28.51
N ARG A 286 -5.93 24.78 -28.63
CA ARG A 286 -6.31 23.94 -29.77
C ARG A 286 -7.45 23.03 -29.41
N ARG A 287 -8.34 22.77 -30.35
CA ARG A 287 -9.35 21.70 -30.19
C ARG A 287 -8.86 20.42 -30.84
N LEU A 288 -8.89 19.35 -30.10
CA LEU A 288 -8.50 17.99 -30.53
C LEU A 288 -9.63 17.02 -30.21
N ALA A 289 -9.75 15.95 -31.00
CA ALA A 289 -10.68 14.88 -30.68
C ALA A 289 -10.24 14.18 -29.38
N ARG A 290 -11.18 13.78 -28.52
CA ARG A 290 -10.92 13.00 -27.31
C ARG A 290 -10.25 11.67 -27.65
N GLN A 291 -10.61 11.07 -28.78
CA GLN A 291 -9.97 9.85 -29.28
C GLN A 291 -8.45 10.02 -29.48
N THR A 292 -7.98 11.17 -29.96
CA THR A 292 -6.54 11.45 -30.09
C THR A 292 -5.83 11.45 -28.73
N LEU A 293 -6.51 11.88 -27.66
CA LEU A 293 -5.98 11.75 -26.30
C LEU A 293 -5.90 10.29 -25.87
N ALA A 294 -6.93 9.50 -26.14
CA ALA A 294 -6.93 8.09 -25.81
C ALA A 294 -5.81 7.32 -26.55
N GLU A 295 -5.58 7.62 -27.83
CA GLU A 295 -4.47 7.05 -28.61
C GLU A 295 -3.06 7.35 -28.05
N ILE A 296 -2.93 8.40 -27.22
CA ILE A 296 -1.69 8.72 -26.50
C ILE A 296 -1.61 7.93 -25.18
N VAL A 297 -2.75 7.73 -24.50
CA VAL A 297 -2.83 7.14 -23.15
C VAL A 297 -2.78 5.63 -23.20
N GLU A 298 -3.51 5.00 -24.11
CA GLU A 298 -3.65 3.54 -24.24
C GLU A 298 -2.30 2.81 -24.31
N PRO A 299 -1.30 3.18 -25.14
CA PRO A 299 -0.03 2.49 -25.19
C PRO A 299 0.73 2.51 -23.86
N ARG A 300 0.54 3.54 -23.03
CA ARG A 300 1.16 3.61 -21.71
C ARG A 300 0.53 2.63 -20.74
N TYR A 301 -0.79 2.47 -20.76
CA TYR A 301 -1.47 1.46 -19.94
C TYR A 301 -1.20 0.04 -20.45
N GLU A 302 -1.13 -0.19 -21.76
CA GLU A 302 -0.70 -1.46 -22.33
C GLU A 302 0.71 -1.86 -21.86
N GLU A 303 1.66 -0.92 -21.90
CA GLU A 303 3.02 -1.13 -21.39
C GLU A 303 2.99 -1.48 -19.89
N LEU A 304 2.25 -0.71 -19.08
CA LEU A 304 2.15 -0.94 -17.64
C LEU A 304 1.57 -2.32 -17.34
N PHE A 305 0.45 -2.68 -17.96
CA PHE A 305 -0.19 -3.99 -17.74
C PHE A 305 0.67 -5.14 -18.30
N GLY A 306 1.37 -4.92 -19.40
CA GLY A 306 2.37 -5.85 -19.92
C GLY A 306 3.48 -6.14 -18.92
N LEU A 307 4.04 -5.10 -18.28
CA LEU A 307 5.07 -5.24 -17.25
C LEU A 307 4.55 -5.97 -15.99
N ILE A 308 3.30 -5.73 -15.60
CA ILE A 308 2.67 -6.44 -14.47
C ILE A 308 2.52 -7.92 -14.81
N ARG A 309 2.02 -8.26 -16.00
CA ARG A 309 1.90 -9.63 -16.47
C ARG A 309 3.25 -10.35 -16.51
N ASP A 310 4.27 -9.69 -17.03
CA ASP A 310 5.62 -10.23 -17.11
C ASP A 310 6.21 -10.46 -15.71
N GLU A 311 5.90 -9.61 -14.74
CA GLU A 311 6.27 -9.79 -13.34
C GLU A 311 5.58 -11.02 -12.71
N LEU A 312 4.29 -11.22 -12.94
CA LEU A 312 3.53 -12.40 -12.49
C LEU A 312 4.12 -13.70 -13.09
N ARG A 313 4.48 -13.68 -14.38
CA ARG A 313 5.14 -14.79 -15.06
C ARG A 313 6.52 -15.08 -14.49
N ARG A 314 7.31 -14.05 -14.28
CA ARG A 314 8.66 -14.16 -13.70
C ARG A 314 8.61 -14.76 -12.29
N ALA A 315 7.60 -14.41 -11.51
CA ALA A 315 7.38 -14.96 -10.18
C ALA A 315 6.75 -16.37 -10.19
N GLY A 316 6.29 -16.88 -11.35
CA GLY A 316 5.61 -18.17 -11.45
C GLY A 316 4.22 -18.19 -10.81
N LEU A 317 3.54 -17.05 -10.76
CA LEU A 317 2.28 -16.87 -10.02
C LEU A 317 1.06 -16.66 -10.94
N GLU A 318 1.23 -16.59 -12.25
CA GLU A 318 0.16 -16.30 -13.21
C GLU A 318 -1.04 -17.27 -13.04
N GLU A 319 -0.76 -18.57 -12.84
CA GLU A 319 -1.80 -19.59 -12.63
C GLU A 319 -2.39 -19.61 -11.20
N GLN A 320 -1.75 -18.92 -10.25
CA GLN A 320 -2.19 -18.91 -8.86
C GLN A 320 -3.16 -17.75 -8.54
N VAL A 321 -3.35 -16.83 -9.48
CA VAL A 321 -4.25 -15.67 -9.35
C VAL A 321 -5.64 -16.04 -9.85
N ALA A 322 -6.30 -17.00 -9.15
CA ALA A 322 -7.55 -17.61 -9.60
C ALA A 322 -8.74 -16.63 -9.63
N THR A 323 -8.77 -15.63 -8.72
CA THR A 323 -9.84 -14.63 -8.68
C THR A 323 -9.54 -13.41 -9.55
N GLY A 324 -8.37 -13.37 -10.20
CA GLY A 324 -7.99 -12.29 -11.11
C GLY A 324 -7.29 -11.14 -10.43
N VAL A 325 -7.40 -9.95 -11.01
CA VAL A 325 -6.66 -8.74 -10.63
C VAL A 325 -7.60 -7.68 -10.05
N VAL A 326 -7.18 -7.05 -8.97
CA VAL A 326 -7.88 -5.91 -8.36
C VAL A 326 -7.04 -4.66 -8.58
N LEU A 327 -7.51 -3.75 -9.43
CA LEU A 327 -6.88 -2.46 -9.66
C LEU A 327 -7.35 -1.47 -8.60
N THR A 328 -6.43 -0.73 -8.00
CA THR A 328 -6.73 0.36 -7.06
C THR A 328 -5.75 1.52 -7.24
N GLY A 329 -5.87 2.56 -6.42
CA GLY A 329 -5.07 3.77 -6.59
C GLY A 329 -5.71 4.80 -7.54
N GLY A 330 -5.17 6.01 -7.52
CA GLY A 330 -5.75 7.14 -8.25
C GLY A 330 -5.82 6.94 -9.76
N SER A 331 -4.79 6.33 -10.34
CA SER A 331 -4.69 6.10 -11.79
C SER A 331 -5.49 4.89 -12.27
N ALA A 332 -5.88 3.98 -11.36
CA ALA A 332 -6.79 2.87 -11.70
C ALA A 332 -8.21 3.32 -12.07
N LYS A 333 -8.58 4.56 -11.75
CA LYS A 333 -9.88 5.16 -12.11
C LYS A 333 -9.98 5.60 -13.57
N MET A 334 -8.90 5.48 -14.34
CA MET A 334 -8.92 5.83 -15.76
C MET A 334 -10.01 5.05 -16.47
N GLU A 335 -10.86 5.77 -17.23
CA GLU A 335 -11.88 5.14 -18.07
C GLU A 335 -11.22 4.13 -19.02
N GLY A 336 -11.79 2.93 -19.13
CA GLY A 336 -11.24 1.85 -19.97
C GLY A 336 -10.04 1.10 -19.37
N ALA A 337 -9.59 1.44 -18.15
CA ALA A 337 -8.44 0.78 -17.54
C ALA A 337 -8.74 -0.68 -17.14
N VAL A 338 -9.94 -0.95 -16.64
CA VAL A 338 -10.37 -2.31 -16.26
C VAL A 338 -10.50 -3.17 -17.51
N GLU A 339 -11.17 -2.68 -18.54
CA GLU A 339 -11.38 -3.38 -19.80
C GLU A 339 -10.05 -3.71 -20.50
N LEU A 340 -9.14 -2.71 -20.60
CA LEU A 340 -7.82 -2.94 -21.17
C LEU A 340 -6.99 -3.94 -20.34
N ALA A 341 -7.10 -3.87 -19.01
CA ALA A 341 -6.42 -4.82 -18.14
C ALA A 341 -6.92 -6.25 -18.35
N GLU A 342 -8.23 -6.47 -18.50
CA GLU A 342 -8.82 -7.78 -18.84
C GLU A 342 -8.29 -8.30 -20.19
N GLU A 343 -8.17 -7.43 -21.19
CA GLU A 343 -7.59 -7.80 -22.48
C GLU A 343 -6.12 -8.21 -22.38
N VAL A 344 -5.32 -7.52 -21.55
CA VAL A 344 -3.88 -7.80 -21.42
C VAL A 344 -3.61 -9.01 -20.54
N PHE A 345 -4.32 -9.14 -19.41
CA PHE A 345 -4.08 -10.22 -18.45
C PHE A 345 -4.78 -11.53 -18.83
N HIS A 346 -5.85 -11.47 -19.63
CA HIS A 346 -6.75 -12.59 -19.91
C HIS A 346 -7.34 -13.20 -18.63
N MET A 347 -7.60 -12.37 -17.63
CA MET A 347 -8.15 -12.70 -16.32
C MET A 347 -9.25 -11.70 -15.95
N PRO A 348 -10.18 -12.06 -15.05
CA PRO A 348 -11.12 -11.10 -14.50
C PRO A 348 -10.41 -9.93 -13.81
N VAL A 349 -10.89 -8.73 -14.06
CA VAL A 349 -10.35 -7.51 -13.40
C VAL A 349 -11.49 -6.72 -12.78
N ARG A 350 -11.28 -6.20 -11.58
CA ARG A 350 -12.22 -5.26 -10.95
C ARG A 350 -11.51 -4.04 -10.40
N LEU A 351 -12.24 -2.95 -10.27
CA LEU A 351 -11.79 -1.79 -9.53
C LEU A 351 -11.98 -2.05 -8.02
N GLY A 352 -10.90 -1.92 -7.25
CA GLY A 352 -10.90 -2.00 -5.80
C GLY A 352 -11.15 -0.65 -5.18
N VAL A 353 -12.18 -0.56 -4.33
CA VAL A 353 -12.48 0.61 -3.51
C VAL A 353 -12.38 0.23 -2.04
N PRO A 354 -12.02 1.16 -1.14
CA PRO A 354 -11.99 0.91 0.29
C PRO A 354 -13.32 0.41 0.81
N GLN A 355 -13.24 -0.65 1.61
CA GLN A 355 -14.36 -1.33 2.28
C GLN A 355 -14.06 -1.43 3.78
N PHE A 356 -14.94 -2.07 4.55
CA PHE A 356 -14.74 -2.43 5.96
C PHE A 356 -14.62 -1.24 6.93
N VAL A 357 -15.09 -0.06 6.55
CA VAL A 357 -15.10 1.16 7.36
C VAL A 357 -16.50 1.80 7.35
N SER A 358 -16.78 2.61 8.37
CA SER A 358 -18.01 3.39 8.51
C SER A 358 -17.73 4.90 8.67
N GLY A 359 -18.74 5.71 8.97
CA GLY A 359 -18.59 7.16 9.15
C GLY A 359 -18.49 7.89 7.82
N LEU A 360 -17.36 8.50 7.50
CA LEU A 360 -17.12 9.16 6.22
C LEU A 360 -16.84 8.14 5.08
N ALA A 361 -17.48 6.97 5.13
CA ALA A 361 -17.26 5.88 4.17
C ALA A 361 -17.48 6.33 2.71
N GLU A 362 -18.51 7.14 2.44
CA GLU A 362 -18.76 7.66 1.09
C GLU A 362 -17.61 8.55 0.57
N VAL A 363 -16.94 9.30 1.45
CA VAL A 363 -15.79 10.14 1.08
C VAL A 363 -14.59 9.29 0.73
N VAL A 364 -14.34 8.23 1.51
CA VAL A 364 -13.18 7.37 1.33
C VAL A 364 -13.44 6.18 0.41
N SER A 365 -14.68 5.93 -0.04
CA SER A 365 -15.03 4.89 -1.02
C SER A 365 -14.56 5.29 -2.43
N ASN A 366 -13.28 5.57 -2.53
CA ASN A 366 -12.61 5.98 -3.75
C ASN A 366 -11.22 5.31 -3.76
N PRO A 367 -10.80 4.70 -4.87
CA PRO A 367 -9.48 4.04 -4.96
C PRO A 367 -8.30 4.91 -4.52
N ILE A 368 -8.45 6.22 -4.62
CA ILE A 368 -7.40 7.16 -4.17
C ILE A 368 -7.12 7.12 -2.67
N HIS A 369 -7.98 6.51 -1.87
CA HIS A 369 -7.84 6.42 -0.41
C HIS A 369 -7.50 5.01 0.07
N SER A 370 -7.26 4.06 -0.86
CA SER A 370 -7.06 2.64 -0.51
C SER A 370 -5.87 2.45 0.42
N THR A 371 -4.74 3.09 0.16
CA THR A 371 -3.56 3.06 1.04
C THR A 371 -3.88 3.65 2.42
N GLY A 372 -4.46 4.85 2.47
CA GLY A 372 -4.74 5.53 3.74
C GLY A 372 -5.75 4.78 4.62
N VAL A 373 -6.85 4.26 4.05
CA VAL A 373 -7.81 3.40 4.76
C VAL A 373 -7.15 2.07 5.16
N GLY A 374 -6.35 1.50 4.27
CA GLY A 374 -5.62 0.26 4.51
C GLY A 374 -4.62 0.36 5.67
N LEU A 375 -3.94 1.50 5.83
CA LEU A 375 -3.07 1.77 6.99
C LEU A 375 -3.84 1.70 8.31
N LEU A 376 -5.07 2.22 8.35
CA LEU A 376 -5.93 2.13 9.54
C LEU A 376 -6.40 0.71 9.83
N LEU A 377 -6.79 -0.04 8.78
CA LEU A 377 -7.21 -1.44 8.93
C LEU A 377 -6.05 -2.34 9.36
N TYR A 378 -4.85 -2.13 8.81
CA TYR A 378 -3.62 -2.79 9.24
C TYR A 378 -3.30 -2.48 10.71
N ALA A 379 -3.35 -1.21 11.10
CA ALA A 379 -3.13 -0.78 12.49
C ALA A 379 -4.12 -1.44 13.44
N LYS A 380 -5.40 -1.47 13.07
CA LYS A 380 -6.46 -2.14 13.85
C LYS A 380 -6.19 -3.64 13.99
N ALA A 381 -5.86 -4.34 12.90
CA ALA A 381 -5.55 -5.77 12.92
C ALA A 381 -4.38 -6.09 13.87
N ASN A 382 -3.34 -5.28 13.87
CA ASN A 382 -2.20 -5.43 14.79
C ASN A 382 -2.59 -5.21 16.24
N LEU A 383 -3.45 -4.23 16.54
CA LEU A 383 -3.94 -4.00 17.90
C LEU A 383 -4.83 -5.16 18.40
N ASP A 384 -5.66 -5.71 17.53
CA ASP A 384 -6.52 -6.83 17.87
C ASP A 384 -5.70 -8.11 18.12
N ALA A 385 -4.65 -8.37 17.32
CA ALA A 385 -3.71 -9.47 17.55
C ALA A 385 -3.01 -9.36 18.92
N GLN A 386 -2.51 -8.16 19.27
CA GLN A 386 -1.89 -7.90 20.58
C GLN A 386 -2.85 -8.10 21.76
N ARG A 387 -4.14 -7.78 21.59
CA ARG A 387 -5.16 -7.98 22.65
C ARG A 387 -5.47 -9.45 22.92
N ILE A 388 -5.41 -10.29 21.88
CA ILE A 388 -5.65 -11.74 22.00
C ILE A 388 -4.48 -12.42 22.74
N GLU A 389 -3.25 -11.95 22.58
CA GLU A 389 -2.05 -12.50 23.23
C GLU A 389 -1.97 -12.19 24.74
N VAL A 390 -2.62 -11.13 25.24
CA VAL A 390 -2.51 -10.66 26.63
C VAL A 390 -3.17 -11.55 27.69
N PRO A 391 -4.19 -12.41 27.47
CA PRO A 391 -4.82 -13.18 28.53
C PRO A 391 -3.98 -14.36 29.08
N LEU A 392 -2.92 -14.80 28.41
CA LEU A 392 -2.18 -16.02 28.77
C LEU A 392 -0.83 -15.81 29.48
N LEU A 393 -0.25 -14.59 29.47
CA LEU A 393 1.07 -14.38 30.07
C LEU A 393 1.22 -12.99 30.72
N ALA A 394 0.75 -12.86 31.96
CA ALA A 394 1.01 -11.67 32.79
C ALA A 394 2.50 -11.57 33.26
N GLY A 395 3.48 -11.88 32.39
CA GLY A 395 4.87 -11.86 32.85
C GLY A 395 5.99 -11.69 31.81
N GLY A 396 5.72 -11.88 30.51
CA GLY A 396 6.83 -11.98 29.55
C GLY A 396 6.82 -11.02 28.36
N VAL A 397 5.68 -10.57 27.93
CA VAL A 397 5.50 -9.92 26.61
C VAL A 397 5.86 -8.43 26.60
N LYS A 398 5.79 -7.75 27.75
CA LYS A 398 6.27 -6.37 27.88
C LYS A 398 7.72 -6.18 27.43
N HIS A 399 8.56 -7.19 27.63
CA HIS A 399 9.98 -7.13 27.27
C HIS A 399 10.28 -7.26 25.78
N MET A 400 9.42 -7.91 25.00
CA MET A 400 9.67 -8.12 23.55
C MET A 400 9.29 -6.88 22.74
N PHE A 401 8.15 -6.26 23.06
CA PHE A 401 7.76 -4.98 22.43
C PHE A 401 8.63 -3.81 22.88
N GLU A 402 9.08 -3.79 24.13
CA GLU A 402 10.10 -2.83 24.59
C GLU A 402 11.43 -3.05 23.85
N ARG A 403 11.83 -4.28 23.56
CA ARG A 403 13.06 -4.57 22.77
C ARG A 403 12.90 -4.20 21.29
N MET A 404 11.72 -4.36 20.66
CA MET A 404 11.45 -3.83 19.32
C MET A 404 11.41 -2.30 19.33
N ARG A 405 10.73 -1.71 20.31
CA ARG A 405 10.66 -0.25 20.48
C ARG A 405 12.00 0.36 20.87
N THR A 406 12.80 -0.27 21.74
CA THR A 406 14.17 0.16 22.08
C THR A 406 15.16 -0.13 20.96
N TRP A 407 14.94 -1.17 20.14
CA TRP A 407 15.73 -1.37 18.93
C TRP A 407 15.46 -0.26 17.90
N PHE A 408 14.20 0.16 17.74
CA PHE A 408 13.84 1.34 16.93
C PHE A 408 14.35 2.67 17.53
N GLN A 409 14.43 2.80 18.87
CA GLN A 409 14.89 4.04 19.53
C GLN A 409 16.39 4.07 19.79
N GLY A 410 17.08 2.95 19.76
CA GLY A 410 18.51 2.86 20.05
C GLY A 410 19.42 2.81 18.83
N ASN A 411 18.86 2.74 17.62
CA ASN A 411 19.57 2.80 16.34
C ASN A 411 19.23 4.05 15.52
N PHE A 412 18.69 5.07 16.17
CA PHE A 412 18.49 6.41 15.61
C PHE A 412 19.33 7.45 16.35
#